data_7b6357ea7b6aa445ec3e0d4bd4858b22
#
_entry.id   7b6357ea7b6aa445ec3e0d4bd4858b22
#
_cell.length_a   1.000
_cell.length_b   1.000
_cell.length_c   1.000
_cell.angle_alpha   90.00
_cell.angle_beta   90.00
_cell.angle_gamma   90.00
#
_symmetry.space_group_name_H-M   'P 1'
#
loop_
_entity.id
_entity.type
_entity.pdbx_description
1 polymer ?
#
loop_
_entity_poly.entity_id
_entity_poly.type
_entity_poly.pdbx_seq_one_letter_code
_entity_poly.pdbx_strand_id
1 'polypeptide(L)'
;DINYIVLGEVVRVASGKTLDVYTRDAVFGPLKMVDSGFLPPAAKLSRIAPTEIMDGKLIHGVVHDPTSRRMGGVAGHAGLFTTAADLARFCRMLLNGGELEGVRVLSAASVAEMTRVQNDGNDRRGLGWDIDSRYSGPRGKWFPAGASFGHTGWTGTSLWIDPTSRSFMIFLANRVHPDGKGDVTPLRRELSTLAAEAMGRDVGSVLNGIDVLVRDDFAPLKGMRVGLITNQSGRDRQIGRAHV
;
A
#
# COMPACT_ATOMS: atom_id res chain seq x y z
N ASP A 1 6.71 -16.17 8.05
CA ASP A 1 7.69 -15.35 8.81
C ASP A 1 9.11 -15.89 8.70
N ILE A 2 9.33 -17.19 8.88
CA ILE A 2 10.69 -17.79 8.95
C ILE A 2 11.55 -17.42 7.73
N ASN A 3 11.00 -17.51 6.52
CA ASN A 3 11.72 -17.17 5.29
C ASN A 3 12.23 -15.73 5.32
N TYR A 4 11.42 -14.79 5.78
CA TYR A 4 11.80 -13.37 5.85
C TYR A 4 12.78 -13.09 7.00
N ILE A 5 12.70 -13.83 8.10
CA ILE A 5 13.72 -13.77 9.17
C ILE A 5 15.06 -14.17 8.60
N VAL A 6 15.11 -15.31 7.88
CA VAL A 6 16.33 -15.80 7.22
C VAL A 6 16.85 -14.81 6.17
N LEU A 7 15.95 -14.22 5.34
CA LEU A 7 16.34 -13.20 4.37
C LEU A 7 16.92 -11.96 5.03
N GLY A 8 16.39 -11.53 6.18
CA GLY A 8 16.98 -10.43 6.95
C GLY A 8 18.43 -10.74 7.38
N GLU A 9 18.70 -11.99 7.79
CA GLU A 9 20.04 -12.45 8.12
C GLU A 9 20.95 -12.56 6.87
N VAL A 10 20.41 -13.02 5.76
CA VAL A 10 21.15 -13.03 4.46
C VAL A 10 21.57 -11.61 4.09
N VAL A 11 20.72 -10.62 4.23
CA VAL A 11 21.07 -9.19 4.01
C VAL A 11 22.21 -8.78 4.93
N ARG A 12 22.16 -9.14 6.21
CA ARG A 12 23.20 -8.82 7.19
C ARG A 12 24.55 -9.45 6.78
N VAL A 13 24.56 -10.71 6.43
CA VAL A 13 25.79 -11.43 6.05
C VAL A 13 26.36 -10.88 4.74
N ALA A 14 25.52 -10.67 3.73
CA ALA A 14 25.94 -10.23 2.41
C ALA A 14 26.41 -8.76 2.38
N SER A 15 25.82 -7.90 3.19
CA SER A 15 26.13 -6.46 3.21
C SER A 15 27.09 -6.03 4.31
N GLY A 16 27.29 -6.84 5.35
CA GLY A 16 28.00 -6.48 6.57
C GLY A 16 27.24 -5.46 7.44
N LYS A 17 25.98 -5.14 7.13
CA LYS A 17 25.14 -4.16 7.85
C LYS A 17 23.91 -4.83 8.45
N THR A 18 23.42 -4.33 9.57
CA THR A 18 22.10 -4.73 10.08
C THR A 18 20.99 -4.32 9.11
N LEU A 19 19.86 -5.01 9.14
CA LEU A 19 18.76 -4.80 8.19
C LEU A 19 18.24 -3.36 8.22
N ASP A 20 18.11 -2.75 9.39
CA ASP A 20 17.69 -1.36 9.57
C ASP A 20 18.67 -0.36 8.95
N VAL A 21 19.98 -0.58 9.16
CA VAL A 21 21.05 0.24 8.57
C VAL A 21 21.07 0.06 7.06
N TYR A 22 21.00 -1.19 6.58
CA TYR A 22 21.02 -1.47 5.15
C TYR A 22 19.83 -0.83 4.43
N THR A 23 18.61 -1.03 4.93
CA THR A 23 17.41 -0.49 4.30
C THR A 23 17.35 1.03 4.35
N ARG A 24 17.81 1.64 5.45
CA ARG A 24 17.96 3.10 5.53
C ARG A 24 18.91 3.64 4.45
N ASP A 25 20.09 3.03 4.31
CA ASP A 25 21.13 3.53 3.43
C ASP A 25 20.86 3.22 1.94
N ALA A 26 20.30 2.04 1.64
CA ALA A 26 20.11 1.56 0.28
C ALA A 26 18.71 1.85 -0.31
N VAL A 27 17.70 2.08 0.55
CA VAL A 27 16.31 2.24 0.10
C VAL A 27 15.70 3.53 0.61
N PHE A 28 15.54 3.69 1.94
CA PHE A 28 14.75 4.79 2.50
C PHE A 28 15.41 6.15 2.30
N GLY A 29 16.71 6.25 2.53
CA GLY A 29 17.47 7.49 2.33
C GLY A 29 17.46 7.95 0.87
N PRO A 30 17.90 7.11 -0.09
CA PRO A 30 17.85 7.45 -1.51
C PRO A 30 16.46 7.82 -2.01
N LEU A 31 15.42 7.14 -1.55
CA LEU A 31 14.03 7.45 -1.89
C LEU A 31 13.43 8.62 -1.09
N LYS A 32 14.19 9.24 -0.19
CA LYS A 32 13.70 10.32 0.72
C LYS A 32 12.46 9.90 1.53
N MET A 33 12.43 8.65 1.97
CA MET A 33 11.38 8.09 2.83
C MET A 33 11.71 8.40 4.29
N VAL A 34 11.54 9.66 4.67
CA VAL A 34 12.05 10.23 5.92
C VAL A 34 11.37 9.74 7.20
N ASP A 35 10.19 9.17 7.05
CA ASP A 35 9.39 8.62 8.14
C ASP A 35 9.36 7.08 8.13
N SER A 36 10.19 6.46 7.30
CA SER A 36 10.30 4.99 7.21
C SER A 36 11.55 4.49 7.92
N GLY A 37 11.40 3.40 8.67
CA GLY A 37 12.52 2.75 9.36
C GLY A 37 12.07 1.81 10.46
N PHE A 38 13.06 1.16 11.04
CA PHE A 38 12.90 0.36 12.26
C PHE A 38 13.19 1.22 13.49
N LEU A 39 12.71 0.78 14.65
CA LEU A 39 12.99 1.40 15.96
C LEU A 39 12.80 2.93 15.94
N PRO A 40 11.58 3.43 15.72
CA PRO A 40 11.33 4.85 15.56
C PRO A 40 11.79 5.63 16.80
N PRO A 41 12.41 6.80 16.62
CA PRO A 41 12.85 7.61 17.75
C PRO A 41 11.66 8.15 18.57
N ALA A 42 11.87 8.37 19.84
CA ALA A 42 10.84 8.86 20.77
C ALA A 42 10.13 10.14 20.28
N ALA A 43 10.84 11.01 19.58
CA ALA A 43 10.27 12.23 18.99
C ALA A 43 9.16 11.99 17.95
N LYS A 44 9.10 10.79 17.36
CA LYS A 44 8.04 10.40 16.41
C LYS A 44 6.85 9.69 17.08
N LEU A 45 6.90 9.40 18.37
CA LEU A 45 5.91 8.58 19.07
C LEU A 45 4.48 9.12 18.92
N SER A 46 4.30 10.43 19.03
CA SER A 46 2.97 11.07 18.89
C SER A 46 2.33 10.91 17.49
N ARG A 47 3.10 10.51 16.48
CA ARG A 47 2.65 10.27 15.12
C ARG A 47 2.45 8.79 14.78
N ILE A 48 2.73 7.91 15.73
CA ILE A 48 2.63 6.46 15.55
C ILE A 48 1.30 5.99 16.12
N ALA A 49 0.56 5.22 15.35
CA ALA A 49 -0.66 4.57 15.84
C ALA A 49 -0.28 3.47 16.85
N PRO A 50 -0.87 3.45 18.06
CA PRO A 50 -0.69 2.33 18.97
C PRO A 50 -1.31 1.07 18.40
N THR A 51 -0.76 -0.10 18.70
CA THR A 51 -1.29 -1.37 18.22
C THR A 51 -2.22 -2.02 19.24
N GLU A 52 -1.77 -2.89 20.05
CA GLU A 52 -2.58 -3.72 20.94
C GLU A 52 -2.28 -3.43 22.42
N ILE A 53 -3.25 -3.70 23.28
CA ILE A 53 -2.99 -3.74 24.74
C ILE A 53 -2.68 -5.20 25.08
N MET A 54 -1.43 -5.48 25.42
CA MET A 54 -0.96 -6.81 25.85
C MET A 54 -0.53 -6.74 27.30
N ASP A 55 -1.02 -7.65 28.12
CA ASP A 55 -0.75 -7.71 29.56
C ASP A 55 -0.94 -6.35 30.28
N GLY A 56 -2.03 -5.64 29.90
CA GLY A 56 -2.36 -4.32 30.45
C GLY A 56 -1.46 -3.17 29.97
N LYS A 57 -0.56 -3.41 29.02
CA LYS A 57 0.35 -2.40 28.48
C LYS A 57 0.03 -2.11 27.03
N LEU A 58 -0.08 -0.83 26.69
CA LEU A 58 -0.25 -0.39 25.31
C LEU A 58 1.05 -0.56 24.52
N ILE A 59 1.02 -1.31 23.44
CA ILE A 59 2.14 -1.44 22.50
C ILE A 59 2.11 -0.23 21.58
N HIS A 60 3.06 0.68 21.77
CA HIS A 60 3.13 1.96 21.05
C HIS A 60 4.59 2.33 20.76
N GLY A 61 4.90 2.59 19.49
CA GLY A 61 6.26 2.90 19.04
C GLY A 61 7.24 1.71 19.07
N VAL A 62 6.75 0.52 19.38
CA VAL A 62 7.50 -0.74 19.29
C VAL A 62 6.77 -1.71 18.37
N VAL A 63 7.51 -2.63 17.76
CA VAL A 63 6.92 -3.61 16.85
C VAL A 63 5.87 -4.48 17.54
N HIS A 64 4.72 -4.66 16.87
CA HIS A 64 3.63 -5.49 17.40
C HIS A 64 4.01 -6.98 17.48
N ASP A 65 4.70 -7.50 16.45
CA ASP A 65 5.09 -8.90 16.38
C ASP A 65 6.01 -9.31 17.54
N PRO A 66 5.63 -10.33 18.34
CA PRO A 66 6.40 -10.70 19.52
C PRO A 66 7.76 -11.33 19.19
N THR A 67 7.89 -12.01 18.04
CA THR A 67 9.15 -12.61 17.61
C THR A 67 10.13 -11.52 17.20
N SER A 68 9.72 -10.58 16.34
CA SER A 68 10.53 -9.44 15.98
C SER A 68 10.94 -8.61 17.21
N ARG A 69 10.02 -8.44 18.17
CA ARG A 69 10.31 -7.72 19.42
C ARG A 69 11.42 -8.41 20.24
N ARG A 70 11.38 -9.75 20.34
CA ARG A 70 12.45 -10.54 21.00
C ARG A 70 13.77 -10.47 20.24
N MET A 71 13.73 -10.25 18.93
CA MET A 71 14.90 -10.03 18.07
C MET A 71 15.43 -8.58 18.11
N GLY A 72 14.95 -7.75 19.03
CA GLY A 72 15.37 -6.35 19.15
C GLY A 72 14.59 -5.38 18.28
N GLY A 73 13.47 -5.79 17.65
CA GLY A 73 12.58 -4.92 16.86
C GLY A 73 12.98 -4.75 15.40
N VAL A 74 14.04 -5.43 14.97
CA VAL A 74 14.53 -5.39 13.57
C VAL A 74 14.52 -6.79 13.00
N ALA A 75 13.58 -7.11 12.13
CA ALA A 75 13.49 -8.42 11.49
C ALA A 75 12.86 -8.32 10.10
N GLY A 76 13.20 -9.25 9.20
CA GLY A 76 12.73 -9.22 7.82
C GLY A 76 11.22 -9.39 7.65
N HIS A 77 10.51 -9.93 8.64
CA HIS A 77 9.07 -10.19 8.59
C HIS A 77 8.21 -9.11 9.27
N ALA A 78 8.78 -8.33 10.19
CA ALA A 78 8.05 -7.31 10.95
C ALA A 78 8.99 -6.29 11.60
N GLY A 79 8.48 -5.08 11.89
CA GLY A 79 9.22 -4.03 12.60
C GLY A 79 9.36 -2.73 11.82
N LEU A 80 8.97 -2.69 10.55
CA LEU A 80 9.01 -1.46 9.76
C LEU A 80 7.86 -0.53 10.16
N PHE A 81 8.20 0.71 10.45
CA PHE A 81 7.29 1.84 10.60
C PHE A 81 7.39 2.72 9.34
N THR A 82 6.27 3.23 8.86
CA THR A 82 6.23 4.04 7.64
C THR A 82 4.98 4.90 7.58
N THR A 83 4.87 5.73 6.56
CA THR A 83 3.70 6.55 6.23
C THR A 83 3.19 6.25 4.83
N ALA A 84 1.95 6.65 4.52
CA ALA A 84 1.40 6.52 3.17
C ALA A 84 2.22 7.33 2.15
N ALA A 85 2.73 8.50 2.54
CA ALA A 85 3.57 9.33 1.67
C ALA A 85 4.88 8.64 1.28
N ASP A 86 5.56 8.03 2.26
CA ASP A 86 6.79 7.29 2.01
C ASP A 86 6.54 6.03 1.16
N LEU A 87 5.48 5.28 1.49
CA LEU A 87 5.09 4.11 0.69
C LEU A 87 4.72 4.49 -0.75
N ALA A 88 4.10 5.65 -0.98
CA ALA A 88 3.83 6.13 -2.33
C ALA A 88 5.13 6.37 -3.13
N ARG A 89 6.20 6.85 -2.49
CA ARG A 89 7.52 6.96 -3.14
C ARG A 89 8.07 5.58 -3.52
N PHE A 90 7.97 4.61 -2.63
CA PHE A 90 8.37 3.23 -2.90
C PHE A 90 7.57 2.60 -4.06
N CYS A 91 6.24 2.78 -4.08
CA CYS A 91 5.38 2.30 -5.17
C CYS A 91 5.74 2.94 -6.52
N ARG A 92 5.98 4.25 -6.53
CA ARG A 92 6.39 4.97 -7.75
C ARG A 92 7.74 4.47 -8.25
N MET A 93 8.70 4.22 -7.35
CA MET A 93 10.01 3.64 -7.70
C MET A 93 9.81 2.28 -8.39
N LEU A 94 8.98 1.39 -7.87
CA LEU A 94 8.69 0.09 -8.48
C LEU A 94 8.00 0.24 -9.85
N LEU A 95 6.97 1.11 -9.96
CA LEU A 95 6.27 1.38 -11.21
C LEU A 95 7.16 2.01 -12.29
N ASN A 96 8.25 2.65 -11.90
CA ASN A 96 9.25 3.22 -12.80
C ASN A 96 10.46 2.27 -13.03
N GLY A 97 10.29 0.98 -12.78
CA GLY A 97 11.35 -0.01 -13.03
C GLY A 97 12.58 0.16 -12.13
N GLY A 98 12.36 0.54 -10.86
CA GLY A 98 13.40 0.60 -9.84
C GLY A 98 14.05 1.97 -9.66
N GLU A 99 13.47 3.04 -10.23
CA GLU A 99 14.01 4.39 -10.18
C GLU A 99 12.96 5.43 -9.77
N LEU A 100 13.36 6.42 -8.98
CA LEU A 100 12.54 7.57 -8.64
C LEU A 100 13.38 8.85 -8.61
N GLU A 101 12.92 9.90 -9.32
CA GLU A 101 13.56 11.23 -9.34
C GLU A 101 15.07 11.18 -9.66
N GLY A 102 15.45 10.30 -10.63
CA GLY A 102 16.84 10.10 -11.04
C GLY A 102 17.68 9.21 -10.12
N VAL A 103 17.09 8.68 -9.06
CA VAL A 103 17.77 7.77 -8.13
C VAL A 103 17.34 6.33 -8.41
N ARG A 104 18.28 5.49 -8.82
CA ARG A 104 18.05 4.07 -9.06
C ARG A 104 18.38 3.25 -7.81
N VAL A 105 17.36 2.53 -7.32
CA VAL A 105 17.48 1.61 -6.17
C VAL A 105 17.58 0.16 -6.64
N LEU A 106 16.84 -0.19 -7.70
CA LEU A 106 16.84 -1.53 -8.31
C LEU A 106 17.00 -1.42 -9.82
N SER A 107 17.55 -2.46 -10.44
CA SER A 107 17.49 -2.56 -11.90
C SER A 107 16.06 -2.87 -12.36
N ALA A 108 15.71 -2.47 -13.60
CA ALA A 108 14.41 -2.82 -14.17
C ALA A 108 14.22 -4.34 -14.27
N ALA A 109 15.30 -5.08 -14.56
CA ALA A 109 15.30 -6.54 -14.59
C ALA A 109 15.00 -7.13 -13.19
N SER A 110 15.59 -6.56 -12.13
CA SER A 110 15.29 -7.00 -10.75
C SER A 110 13.83 -6.75 -10.38
N VAL A 111 13.27 -5.60 -10.74
CA VAL A 111 11.85 -5.31 -10.48
C VAL A 111 10.96 -6.31 -11.24
N ALA A 112 11.24 -6.56 -12.52
CA ALA A 112 10.48 -7.53 -13.32
C ALA A 112 10.57 -8.93 -12.71
N GLU A 113 11.77 -9.35 -12.29
CA GLU A 113 11.99 -10.66 -11.67
C GLU A 113 11.25 -10.78 -10.32
N MET A 114 11.29 -9.74 -9.48
CA MET A 114 10.62 -9.75 -8.17
C MET A 114 9.10 -9.85 -8.29
N THR A 115 8.52 -9.27 -9.33
CA THR A 115 7.08 -9.11 -9.45
C THR A 115 6.40 -10.12 -10.37
N ARG A 116 7.16 -10.99 -11.04
CA ARG A 116 6.61 -12.13 -11.77
C ARG A 116 6.28 -13.30 -10.84
N VAL A 117 5.40 -14.19 -11.27
CA VAL A 117 5.10 -15.42 -10.55
C VAL A 117 6.34 -16.31 -10.50
N GLN A 118 6.72 -16.75 -9.30
CA GLN A 118 7.92 -17.55 -9.02
C GLN A 118 7.60 -19.01 -8.68
N ASN A 119 6.33 -19.35 -8.44
CA ASN A 119 5.92 -20.68 -8.02
C ASN A 119 4.67 -21.14 -8.76
N ASP A 120 4.57 -22.44 -8.96
CA ASP A 120 3.38 -23.08 -9.49
C ASP A 120 2.32 -23.31 -8.40
N GLY A 121 1.07 -23.43 -8.79
CA GLY A 121 -0.04 -23.74 -7.92
C GLY A 121 -1.00 -22.58 -7.67
N ASN A 122 -1.86 -22.74 -6.67
CA ASN A 122 -3.00 -21.83 -6.44
C ASN A 122 -2.63 -20.56 -5.64
N ASP A 123 -1.53 -20.59 -4.90
CA ASP A 123 -1.04 -19.45 -4.13
C ASP A 123 0.16 -18.82 -4.87
N ARG A 124 -0.10 -18.03 -5.91
CA ARG A 124 0.94 -17.43 -6.75
C ARG A 124 1.64 -16.29 -6.08
N ARG A 125 2.97 -16.37 -6.02
CA ARG A 125 3.85 -15.42 -5.36
C ARG A 125 5.00 -14.97 -6.23
N GLY A 126 5.39 -13.68 -6.08
CA GLY A 126 6.68 -13.16 -6.53
C GLY A 126 7.73 -13.24 -5.41
N LEU A 127 8.88 -12.62 -5.62
CA LEU A 127 9.90 -12.49 -4.58
C LEU A 127 9.48 -11.41 -3.58
N GLY A 128 8.85 -11.83 -2.48
CA GLY A 128 8.31 -10.93 -1.45
C GLY A 128 6.93 -10.36 -1.75
N TRP A 129 6.29 -10.74 -2.87
CA TRP A 129 5.00 -10.22 -3.28
C TRP A 129 3.93 -11.30 -3.35
N ASP A 130 2.74 -10.96 -2.93
CA ASP A 130 1.50 -11.68 -3.23
C ASP A 130 1.02 -11.24 -4.61
N ILE A 131 0.74 -12.19 -5.51
CA ILE A 131 0.27 -11.92 -6.87
C ILE A 131 -1.16 -12.42 -7.04
N ASP A 132 -1.41 -13.68 -6.72
CA ASP A 132 -2.73 -14.28 -6.80
C ASP A 132 -2.83 -15.46 -5.83
N SER A 133 -3.19 -15.16 -4.60
CA SER A 133 -3.34 -16.13 -3.51
C SER A 133 -4.60 -15.84 -2.71
N ARG A 134 -4.88 -16.68 -1.73
CA ARG A 134 -5.98 -16.44 -0.77
C ARG A 134 -5.85 -15.12 0.00
N TYR A 135 -4.68 -14.50 0.02
CA TYR A 135 -4.43 -13.23 0.69
C TYR A 135 -4.53 -12.01 -0.25
N SER A 136 -4.80 -12.21 -1.54
CA SER A 136 -4.89 -11.14 -2.55
C SER A 136 -6.19 -10.31 -2.47
N GLY A 137 -6.91 -10.36 -1.34
CA GLY A 137 -8.11 -9.54 -1.10
C GLY A 137 -7.92 -8.04 -1.39
N PRO A 138 -6.78 -7.41 -1.01
CA PRO A 138 -6.50 -6.01 -1.31
C PRO A 138 -6.44 -5.65 -2.80
N ARG A 139 -6.38 -6.63 -3.70
CA ARG A 139 -6.53 -6.43 -5.14
C ARG A 139 -7.90 -5.85 -5.52
N GLY A 140 -8.94 -6.09 -4.72
CA GLY A 140 -10.31 -5.74 -5.08
C GLY A 140 -10.80 -6.54 -6.28
N LYS A 141 -11.76 -5.98 -7.01
CA LYS A 141 -12.33 -6.61 -8.23
C LYS A 141 -11.49 -6.36 -9.48
N TRP A 142 -10.84 -5.19 -9.56
CA TRP A 142 -10.43 -4.60 -10.83
C TRP A 142 -8.93 -4.57 -11.08
N PHE A 143 -8.11 -4.67 -10.06
CA PHE A 143 -6.68 -4.87 -10.29
C PHE A 143 -6.46 -6.28 -10.85
N PRO A 144 -5.72 -6.43 -11.97
CA PRO A 144 -5.69 -7.68 -12.71
C PRO A 144 -4.99 -8.79 -11.92
N ALA A 145 -5.63 -9.95 -11.84
CA ALA A 145 -5.02 -11.15 -11.32
C ALA A 145 -3.80 -11.56 -12.14
N GLY A 146 -2.73 -11.94 -11.50
CA GLY A 146 -1.50 -12.39 -12.15
C GLY A 146 -0.62 -11.29 -12.74
N ALA A 147 -1.12 -10.04 -12.83
CA ALA A 147 -0.36 -8.90 -13.36
C ALA A 147 -0.18 -7.78 -12.35
N SER A 148 -0.99 -7.73 -11.31
CA SER A 148 -0.82 -6.82 -10.16
C SER A 148 -0.30 -7.59 -8.95
N PHE A 149 0.32 -6.89 -8.02
CA PHE A 149 0.96 -7.49 -6.87
C PHE A 149 0.88 -6.60 -5.64
N GLY A 150 1.01 -7.18 -4.48
CA GLY A 150 0.95 -6.46 -3.22
C GLY A 150 1.29 -7.31 -2.02
N HIS A 151 0.95 -6.84 -0.84
CA HIS A 151 1.03 -7.60 0.40
C HIS A 151 0.14 -7.01 1.48
N THR A 152 -0.18 -7.84 2.48
CA THR A 152 -0.91 -7.44 3.68
C THR A 152 0.00 -7.48 4.89
N GLY A 153 -0.30 -6.62 5.89
CA GLY A 153 0.30 -6.69 7.20
C GLY A 153 -0.72 -7.18 8.25
N TRP A 154 -0.23 -7.90 9.24
CA TRP A 154 -1.06 -8.43 10.32
C TRP A 154 -1.80 -7.34 11.09
N THR A 155 -1.14 -6.23 11.35
CA THR A 155 -1.71 -5.09 12.11
C THR A 155 -2.84 -4.35 11.38
N GLY A 156 -3.07 -4.61 10.10
CA GLY A 156 -4.17 -4.01 9.35
C GLY A 156 -3.74 -3.32 8.06
N THR A 157 -2.47 -3.17 7.81
CA THR A 157 -1.92 -2.49 6.64
C THR A 157 -2.02 -3.34 5.37
N SER A 158 -2.06 -2.71 4.22
CA SER A 158 -1.90 -3.35 2.91
C SER A 158 -1.41 -2.37 1.86
N LEU A 159 -0.80 -2.93 0.85
CA LEU A 159 -0.28 -2.24 -0.32
C LEU A 159 -0.60 -3.10 -1.54
N TRP A 160 -1.13 -2.51 -2.62
CA TRP A 160 -1.36 -3.19 -3.88
C TRP A 160 -0.96 -2.31 -5.04
N ILE A 161 -0.20 -2.85 -5.99
CA ILE A 161 0.38 -2.13 -7.12
C ILE A 161 -0.06 -2.80 -8.41
N ASP A 162 -0.47 -2.01 -9.37
CA ASP A 162 -0.79 -2.45 -10.71
C ASP A 162 0.06 -1.76 -11.76
N PRO A 163 1.02 -2.46 -12.34
CA PRO A 163 1.86 -1.93 -13.40
C PRO A 163 1.09 -1.55 -14.66
N THR A 164 -0.01 -2.25 -14.95
CA THR A 164 -0.80 -2.04 -16.17
C THR A 164 -1.44 -0.66 -16.20
N SER A 165 -2.07 -0.26 -15.09
CA SER A 165 -2.64 1.09 -14.95
C SER A 165 -1.67 2.11 -14.38
N ARG A 166 -0.47 1.67 -14.01
CA ARG A 166 0.51 2.50 -13.30
C ARG A 166 -0.06 3.13 -12.03
N SER A 167 -0.87 2.38 -11.32
CA SER A 167 -1.55 2.82 -10.11
C SER A 167 -1.24 1.93 -8.92
N PHE A 168 -1.52 2.42 -7.72
CA PHE A 168 -1.38 1.66 -6.50
C PHE A 168 -2.41 2.09 -5.46
N MET A 169 -2.70 1.19 -4.52
CA MET A 169 -3.52 1.44 -3.35
C MET A 169 -2.69 1.18 -2.09
N ILE A 170 -2.66 2.16 -1.20
CA ILE A 170 -2.07 2.03 0.13
C ILE A 170 -3.21 2.15 1.14
N PHE A 171 -3.35 1.15 2.00
CA PHE A 171 -4.31 1.15 3.08
C PHE A 171 -3.60 0.92 4.40
N LEU A 172 -3.61 1.93 5.26
CA LEU A 172 -3.00 1.88 6.58
C LEU A 172 -4.10 1.91 7.64
N ALA A 173 -4.28 0.80 8.33
CA ALA A 173 -5.22 0.66 9.42
C ALA A 173 -4.56 -0.07 10.58
N ASN A 174 -5.17 0.03 11.74
CA ASN A 174 -4.72 -0.63 12.95
C ASN A 174 -5.85 -1.52 13.51
N ARG A 175 -6.09 -2.65 12.84
CA ARG A 175 -7.15 -3.58 13.20
C ARG A 175 -6.93 -4.25 14.56
N VAL A 176 -5.68 -4.33 15.00
CA VAL A 176 -5.35 -5.02 16.25
C VAL A 176 -5.61 -4.16 17.50
N HIS A 177 -5.87 -2.87 17.33
CA HIS A 177 -6.20 -2.00 18.46
C HIS A 177 -7.70 -2.16 18.83
N PRO A 178 -8.04 -2.28 20.13
CA PRO A 178 -7.12 -2.40 21.28
C PRO A 178 -6.80 -3.85 21.67
N ASP A 179 -7.53 -4.85 21.15
CA ASP A 179 -7.61 -6.23 21.70
C ASP A 179 -7.31 -7.34 20.68
N GLY A 180 -6.74 -7.01 19.54
CA GLY A 180 -6.35 -7.95 18.50
C GLY A 180 -7.47 -8.49 17.60
N LYS A 181 -8.75 -8.14 17.85
CA LYS A 181 -9.92 -8.82 17.26
C LYS A 181 -10.47 -8.21 15.97
N GLY A 182 -9.99 -7.05 15.55
CA GLY A 182 -10.51 -6.39 14.34
C GLY A 182 -10.24 -7.20 13.06
N ASP A 183 -11.18 -7.13 12.10
CA ASP A 183 -10.99 -7.61 10.73
C ASP A 183 -11.22 -6.48 9.73
N VAL A 184 -10.22 -6.22 8.90
CA VAL A 184 -10.26 -5.21 7.83
C VAL A 184 -10.22 -5.83 6.44
N THR A 185 -10.34 -7.14 6.33
CA THR A 185 -10.27 -7.87 5.05
C THR A 185 -11.36 -7.43 4.07
N PRO A 186 -12.64 -7.32 4.49
CA PRO A 186 -13.70 -6.82 3.62
C PRO A 186 -13.43 -5.37 3.17
N LEU A 187 -13.04 -4.51 4.11
CA LEU A 187 -12.80 -3.09 3.84
C LEU A 187 -11.63 -2.88 2.87
N ARG A 188 -10.54 -3.64 3.00
CA ARG A 188 -9.42 -3.60 2.04
C ARG A 188 -9.88 -3.89 0.62
N ARG A 189 -10.71 -4.93 0.46
CA ARG A 189 -11.25 -5.33 -0.85
C ARG A 189 -12.15 -4.26 -1.44
N GLU A 190 -13.06 -3.72 -0.64
CA GLU A 190 -14.03 -2.72 -1.08
C GLU A 190 -13.33 -1.42 -1.48
N LEU A 191 -12.46 -0.90 -0.65
CA LEU A 191 -11.73 0.35 -0.93
C LEU A 191 -10.85 0.23 -2.19
N SER A 192 -10.18 -0.89 -2.40
CA SER A 192 -9.41 -1.10 -3.64
C SER A 192 -10.31 -1.22 -4.86
N THR A 193 -11.49 -1.81 -4.72
CA THR A 193 -12.49 -1.84 -5.79
C THR A 193 -12.94 -0.42 -6.15
N LEU A 194 -13.37 0.35 -5.16
CA LEU A 194 -13.82 1.74 -5.36
C LEU A 194 -12.70 2.66 -5.89
N ALA A 195 -11.47 2.48 -5.40
CA ALA A 195 -10.33 3.25 -5.90
C ALA A 195 -10.03 2.95 -7.37
N ALA A 196 -10.08 1.68 -7.77
CA ALA A 196 -9.90 1.29 -9.17
C ALA A 196 -11.03 1.81 -10.07
N GLU A 197 -12.27 1.79 -9.59
CA GLU A 197 -13.43 2.37 -10.25
C GLU A 197 -13.26 3.88 -10.45
N ALA A 198 -12.87 4.59 -9.40
CA ALA A 198 -12.60 6.03 -9.44
C ALA A 198 -11.48 6.43 -10.41
N MET A 199 -10.55 5.52 -10.68
CA MET A 199 -9.49 5.70 -11.68
C MET A 199 -9.93 5.33 -13.11
N GLY A 200 -11.21 5.05 -13.33
CA GLY A 200 -11.75 4.71 -14.64
C GLY A 200 -11.38 3.31 -15.13
N ARG A 201 -11.04 2.40 -14.23
CA ARG A 201 -10.95 0.99 -14.58
C ARG A 201 -12.33 0.46 -14.86
N ASP A 202 -12.47 -0.03 -16.06
CA ASP A 202 -13.75 -0.31 -16.67
C ASP A 202 -14.53 -1.39 -15.92
N VAL A 203 -15.45 -0.94 -15.16
CA VAL A 203 -16.58 -1.67 -14.62
C VAL A 203 -17.79 -1.38 -15.51
N GLY A 204 -17.58 -1.38 -16.83
CA GLY A 204 -18.60 -0.87 -17.73
C GLY A 204 -18.95 0.58 -17.36
N SER A 205 -18.09 1.52 -17.76
CA SER A 205 -18.27 2.97 -17.59
C SER A 205 -19.01 3.40 -16.30
N VAL A 206 -18.36 3.27 -15.15
CA VAL A 206 -18.84 4.02 -13.99
C VAL A 206 -18.54 5.49 -14.26
N LEU A 207 -19.57 6.17 -14.69
CA LEU A 207 -19.58 7.61 -14.81
C LEU A 207 -19.60 8.18 -13.39
N ASN A 208 -18.77 9.19 -13.10
CA ASN A 208 -18.94 9.93 -11.86
C ASN A 208 -20.30 10.64 -11.86
N GLY A 209 -20.74 11.15 -10.72
CA GLY A 209 -22.06 11.74 -10.62
C GLY A 209 -22.31 12.88 -11.63
N ILE A 210 -21.28 13.63 -12.00
CA ILE A 210 -21.36 14.70 -13.00
C ILE A 210 -21.50 14.09 -14.41
N ASP A 211 -20.73 13.08 -14.76
CA ASP A 211 -20.81 12.40 -16.05
C ASP A 211 -22.20 11.74 -16.24
N VAL A 212 -22.79 11.19 -15.16
CA VAL A 212 -24.16 10.65 -15.19
C VAL A 212 -25.18 11.76 -15.46
N LEU A 213 -25.05 12.89 -14.75
CA LEU A 213 -25.95 14.03 -14.95
C LEU A 213 -25.86 14.59 -16.38
N VAL A 214 -24.66 14.71 -16.92
CA VAL A 214 -24.43 15.16 -18.31
C VAL A 214 -25.02 14.16 -19.31
N ARG A 215 -24.75 12.86 -19.12
CA ARG A 215 -25.32 11.79 -19.99
C ARG A 215 -26.84 11.82 -20.00
N ASP A 216 -27.45 12.05 -18.85
CA ASP A 216 -28.90 12.04 -18.66
C ASP A 216 -29.53 13.45 -18.85
N ASP A 217 -28.80 14.37 -19.50
CA ASP A 217 -29.23 15.75 -19.78
C ASP A 217 -29.79 16.46 -18.53
N PHE A 218 -29.13 16.27 -17.39
CA PHE A 218 -29.54 16.83 -16.10
C PHE A 218 -31.00 16.51 -15.71
N ALA A 219 -31.62 15.48 -16.31
CA ALA A 219 -33.00 15.11 -16.07
C ALA A 219 -33.38 14.99 -14.59
N PRO A 220 -32.54 14.40 -13.72
CA PRO A 220 -32.82 14.33 -12.28
C PRO A 220 -32.90 15.69 -11.58
N LEU A 221 -32.32 16.74 -12.18
CA LEU A 221 -32.31 18.10 -11.60
C LEU A 221 -33.30 19.05 -12.26
N LYS A 222 -34.08 18.58 -13.22
CA LYS A 222 -35.01 19.41 -13.99
C LYS A 222 -36.07 19.99 -13.07
N GLY A 223 -36.18 21.32 -13.09
CA GLY A 223 -37.11 22.07 -12.23
C GLY A 223 -36.57 22.35 -10.84
N MET A 224 -35.36 21.97 -10.50
CA MET A 224 -34.73 22.28 -9.20
C MET A 224 -33.82 23.53 -9.32
N ARG A 225 -33.73 24.27 -8.21
CA ARG A 225 -32.69 25.32 -8.04
C ARG A 225 -31.49 24.65 -7.41
N VAL A 226 -30.43 24.46 -8.18
CA VAL A 226 -29.25 23.70 -7.76
C VAL A 226 -28.07 24.64 -7.55
N GLY A 227 -27.40 24.52 -6.42
CA GLY A 227 -26.10 25.13 -6.16
C GLY A 227 -25.01 24.04 -6.16
N LEU A 228 -23.93 24.23 -6.92
CA LEU A 228 -22.79 23.33 -6.95
C LEU A 228 -21.64 23.89 -6.11
N ILE A 229 -21.28 23.16 -5.05
CA ILE A 229 -20.03 23.39 -4.31
C ILE A 229 -19.05 22.34 -4.78
N THR A 230 -17.97 22.77 -5.43
CA THR A 230 -16.95 21.87 -5.98
C THR A 230 -15.53 22.31 -5.63
N ASN A 231 -14.59 21.41 -5.73
CA ASN A 231 -13.17 21.67 -5.59
C ASN A 231 -12.44 21.50 -6.96
N GLN A 232 -11.12 21.53 -6.95
CA GLN A 232 -10.31 21.42 -8.18
C GLN A 232 -10.47 20.08 -8.92
N SER A 233 -10.96 19.02 -8.25
CA SER A 233 -11.20 17.71 -8.85
C SER A 233 -12.62 17.50 -9.39
N GLY A 234 -13.53 18.45 -9.13
CA GLY A 234 -14.92 18.41 -9.65
C GLY A 234 -14.99 18.79 -11.12
N ARG A 235 -14.55 17.88 -12.01
CA ARG A 235 -14.55 18.06 -13.46
C ARG A 235 -15.23 16.86 -14.12
N ASP A 236 -15.96 17.12 -15.21
CA ASP A 236 -16.35 16.04 -16.11
C ASP A 236 -15.16 15.57 -16.97
N ARG A 237 -15.36 14.48 -17.71
CA ARG A 237 -14.30 13.88 -18.53
C ARG A 237 -14.04 14.63 -19.84
N GLN A 238 -14.95 15.45 -20.33
CA GLN A 238 -14.90 16.06 -21.65
C GLN A 238 -14.67 17.57 -21.62
N ILE A 239 -15.29 18.28 -20.70
CA ILE A 239 -15.40 19.74 -20.72
C ILE A 239 -14.60 20.41 -19.59
N GLY A 240 -14.09 19.65 -18.64
CA GLY A 240 -13.41 20.18 -17.47
C GLY A 240 -14.37 20.49 -16.33
N ARG A 241 -14.58 21.73 -15.94
CA ARG A 241 -15.50 22.06 -14.85
C ARG A 241 -16.94 22.03 -15.34
N ALA A 242 -17.84 21.39 -14.56
CA ALA A 242 -19.26 21.47 -14.86
C ALA A 242 -19.73 22.91 -14.80
N HIS A 243 -20.27 23.40 -15.89
CA HIS A 243 -21.01 24.66 -15.90
C HIS A 243 -22.49 24.32 -15.77
N VAL A 244 -23.11 24.75 -14.68
CA VAL A 244 -24.57 24.68 -14.48
C VAL A 244 -25.15 26.03 -14.75
#